data_9e5e34b17d47d373d1662e1e955ac58b
#
_entry.id   9e5e34b17d47d373d1662e1e955ac58b
#
_cell.length_a   1.000
_cell.length_b   1.000
_cell.length_c   1.000
_cell.angle_alpha   90.00
_cell.angle_beta   90.00
_cell.angle_gamma   90.00
#
_symmetry.space_group_name_H-M   'P 1'
#
loop_
_entity.id
_entity.type
_entity.pdbx_description
1 polymer ?
#
loop_
_entity_poly.entity_id
_entity_poly.type
_entity_poly.pdbx_seq_one_letter_code
_entity_poly.pdbx_strand_id
1 'polypeptide(L)'
;MEAFPTLPEWITLEHQVATILTKQEHHGWYFDEQSARELESTLRNELESTQAKLRADFPYVAGAVFTPKRDNQRTGYVKGVSFTRLKDFNPQSRDHIAWILTTHCDWQPSSLTNSGKAVIDETVLKDIGTDIALRFLRVLELTKMLGMISHGVNAWQKLVTTSNRIHHHCSVGCATHRASHRNPNLSQVPSDERFRRLFTASPNMVMVGADLSGIELRMLAHYLARYDGGRYADILLNGDIHQENADKIGISRRQVKTVTYAFLYGAGNIKLGRSFDKLL
;
A
#
# COMPACT_ATOMS: atom_id res chain seq x y z
N MET A 1 55.43 -6.15 -6.69
CA MET A 1 54.04 -6.00 -6.18
C MET A 1 53.31 -5.15 -7.19
N GLU A 2 52.46 -5.75 -7.98
CA GLU A 2 51.56 -4.98 -8.85
C GLU A 2 50.58 -4.20 -7.94
N ALA A 3 50.53 -2.90 -8.12
CA ALA A 3 49.58 -2.06 -7.40
C ALA A 3 48.18 -2.46 -7.84
N PHE A 4 47.31 -2.81 -6.90
CA PHE A 4 45.90 -3.01 -7.21
C PHE A 4 45.37 -1.76 -7.91
N PRO A 5 44.63 -1.90 -9.03
CA PRO A 5 44.06 -0.74 -9.69
C PRO A 5 43.14 0.01 -8.72
N THR A 6 43.21 1.34 -8.73
CA THR A 6 42.30 2.18 -7.95
C THR A 6 40.88 1.83 -8.34
N LEU A 7 40.03 1.58 -7.32
CA LEU A 7 38.61 1.30 -7.55
C LEU A 7 37.95 2.47 -8.27
N PRO A 8 37.10 2.22 -9.26
CA PRO A 8 36.28 3.26 -9.86
C PRO A 8 35.44 4.01 -8.82
N GLU A 9 35.22 5.31 -9.03
CA GLU A 9 34.52 6.19 -8.08
C GLU A 9 33.13 5.65 -7.70
N TRP A 10 32.39 5.08 -8.65
CA TRP A 10 31.07 4.51 -8.38
C TRP A 10 31.13 3.28 -7.45
N ILE A 11 32.18 2.46 -7.49
CA ILE A 11 32.38 1.35 -6.53
C ILE A 11 32.66 1.92 -5.13
N THR A 12 33.48 2.96 -5.05
CA THR A 12 33.76 3.64 -3.78
C THR A 12 32.51 4.20 -3.15
N LEU A 13 31.64 4.82 -3.97
CA LEU A 13 30.34 5.33 -3.54
C LEU A 13 29.44 4.21 -3.00
N GLU A 14 29.32 3.08 -3.73
CA GLU A 14 28.54 1.92 -3.28
C GLU A 14 29.03 1.36 -1.95
N HIS A 15 30.35 1.28 -1.73
CA HIS A 15 30.91 0.84 -0.46
C HIS A 15 30.60 1.82 0.69
N GLN A 16 30.62 3.12 0.43
CA GLN A 16 30.25 4.13 1.43
C GLN A 16 28.76 4.02 1.78
N VAL A 17 27.89 3.89 0.78
CA VAL A 17 26.44 3.68 0.98
C VAL A 17 26.20 2.40 1.77
N ALA A 18 26.80 1.28 1.39
CA ALA A 18 26.67 0.01 2.11
C ALA A 18 27.07 0.14 3.59
N THR A 19 28.15 0.88 3.86
CA THR A 19 28.62 1.15 5.23
C THR A 19 27.59 1.95 6.02
N ILE A 20 26.96 2.97 5.41
CA ILE A 20 25.91 3.78 6.05
C ILE A 20 24.69 2.92 6.34
N LEU A 21 24.22 2.14 5.36
CA LEU A 21 23.06 1.26 5.52
C LEU A 21 23.27 0.20 6.61
N THR A 22 24.48 -0.38 6.67
CA THR A 22 24.84 -1.32 7.74
C THR A 22 24.79 -0.66 9.13
N LYS A 23 25.32 0.55 9.27
CA LYS A 23 25.22 1.32 10.53
C LYS A 23 23.76 1.62 10.89
N GLN A 24 22.93 1.99 9.92
CA GLN A 24 21.50 2.23 10.13
C GLN A 24 20.77 0.95 10.58
N GLU A 25 21.07 -0.19 9.96
CA GLU A 25 20.50 -1.49 10.34
C GLU A 25 20.89 -1.87 11.78
N HIS A 26 22.18 -1.74 12.11
CA HIS A 26 22.66 -2.02 13.48
C HIS A 26 22.09 -1.06 14.52
N HIS A 27 21.93 0.20 14.20
CA HIS A 27 21.33 1.18 15.10
C HIS A 27 19.85 0.91 15.33
N GLY A 28 19.09 0.59 14.28
CA GLY A 28 17.64 0.41 14.31
C GLY A 28 16.89 1.70 14.62
N TRP A 29 15.57 1.60 14.64
CA TRP A 29 14.66 2.70 14.93
C TRP A 29 14.06 2.54 16.32
N TYR A 30 14.09 3.58 17.13
CA TYR A 30 13.43 3.55 18.42
C TYR A 30 11.91 3.49 18.23
N PHE A 31 11.27 2.56 18.94
CA PHE A 31 9.86 2.23 18.75
C PHE A 31 9.12 2.34 20.10
N ASP A 32 8.04 3.12 20.09
CA ASP A 32 7.16 3.28 21.25
C ASP A 32 6.19 2.11 21.31
N GLU A 33 6.59 1.05 22.01
CA GLU A 33 5.80 -0.17 22.17
C GLU A 33 4.51 0.07 22.95
N GLN A 34 4.52 0.98 23.94
CA GLN A 34 3.34 1.29 24.74
C GLN A 34 2.25 1.93 23.88
N SER A 35 2.58 3.00 23.16
CA SER A 35 1.66 3.64 22.20
C SER A 35 1.19 2.68 21.11
N ALA A 36 2.05 1.75 20.68
CA ALA A 36 1.67 0.73 19.70
C ALA A 36 0.61 -0.24 20.23
N ARG A 37 0.68 -0.66 21.49
CA ARG A 37 -0.33 -1.51 22.15
C ARG A 37 -1.67 -0.78 22.30
N GLU A 38 -1.65 0.49 22.64
CA GLU A 38 -2.86 1.32 22.74
C GLU A 38 -3.53 1.50 21.38
N LEU A 39 -2.73 1.79 20.35
CA LEU A 39 -3.21 1.88 18.97
C LEU A 39 -3.78 0.53 18.48
N GLU A 40 -3.10 -0.58 18.76
CA GLU A 40 -3.58 -1.92 18.43
C GLU A 40 -4.95 -2.19 19.03
N SER A 41 -5.11 -1.92 20.34
CA SER A 41 -6.40 -2.10 21.03
C SER A 41 -7.52 -1.29 20.37
N THR A 42 -7.24 -0.03 20.05
CA THR A 42 -8.19 0.85 19.38
C THR A 42 -8.61 0.31 18.01
N LEU A 43 -7.63 -0.09 17.18
CA LEU A 43 -7.90 -0.63 15.83
C LEU A 43 -8.62 -1.97 15.89
N ARG A 44 -8.31 -2.82 16.87
CA ARG A 44 -8.97 -4.10 17.07
C ARG A 44 -10.45 -3.92 17.43
N ASN A 45 -10.75 -3.04 18.39
CA ASN A 45 -12.13 -2.74 18.80
C ASN A 45 -12.95 -2.18 17.61
N GLU A 46 -12.34 -1.31 16.80
CA GLU A 46 -12.99 -0.79 15.59
C GLU A 46 -13.23 -1.90 14.55
N LEU A 47 -12.26 -2.78 14.33
CA LEU A 47 -12.39 -3.91 13.42
C LEU A 47 -13.51 -4.86 13.85
N GLU A 48 -13.54 -5.25 15.12
CA GLU A 48 -14.56 -6.14 15.68
C GLU A 48 -15.97 -5.53 15.57
N SER A 49 -16.12 -4.26 15.92
CA SER A 49 -17.38 -3.53 15.79
C SER A 49 -17.84 -3.46 14.34
N THR A 50 -16.95 -3.13 13.41
CA THR A 50 -17.29 -3.03 11.98
C THR A 50 -17.67 -4.40 11.40
N GLN A 51 -16.93 -5.44 11.76
CA GLN A 51 -17.24 -6.81 11.34
C GLN A 51 -18.56 -7.33 11.94
N ALA A 52 -18.86 -7.00 13.21
CA ALA A 52 -20.10 -7.39 13.84
C ALA A 52 -21.32 -6.78 13.12
N LYS A 53 -21.25 -5.49 12.78
CA LYS A 53 -22.29 -4.81 11.98
C LYS A 53 -22.46 -5.46 10.61
N LEU A 54 -21.37 -5.74 9.92
CA LEU A 54 -21.42 -6.39 8.59
C LEU A 54 -22.00 -7.81 8.66
N ARG A 55 -21.70 -8.59 9.70
CA ARG A 55 -22.29 -9.93 9.90
C ARG A 55 -23.77 -9.86 10.28
N ALA A 56 -24.20 -8.80 10.96
CA ALA A 56 -25.62 -8.59 11.25
C ALA A 56 -26.40 -8.29 9.96
N ASP A 57 -25.83 -7.47 9.07
CA ASP A 57 -26.44 -7.15 7.78
C ASP A 57 -26.40 -8.33 6.80
N PHE A 58 -25.31 -9.09 6.81
CA PHE A 58 -25.04 -10.20 5.89
C PHE A 58 -24.57 -11.44 6.66
N PRO A 59 -25.46 -12.21 7.27
CA PRO A 59 -25.05 -13.37 8.08
C PRO A 59 -24.44 -14.48 7.24
N TYR A 60 -24.88 -14.65 5.98
CA TYR A 60 -24.48 -15.77 5.12
C TYR A 60 -24.14 -15.30 3.71
N VAL A 61 -23.35 -16.14 3.02
CA VAL A 61 -23.09 -16.06 1.58
C VAL A 61 -23.34 -17.43 0.92
N ALA A 62 -23.57 -17.43 -0.38
CA ALA A 62 -23.69 -18.67 -1.13
C ALA A 62 -22.39 -19.49 -1.08
N GLY A 63 -22.54 -20.74 -0.70
CA GLY A 63 -21.48 -21.74 -0.75
C GLY A 63 -21.58 -22.64 -1.99
N ALA A 64 -21.02 -23.84 -1.90
CA ALA A 64 -21.08 -24.80 -2.98
C ALA A 64 -22.49 -25.36 -3.18
N VAL A 65 -22.84 -25.61 -4.44
CA VAL A 65 -24.02 -26.39 -4.79
C VAL A 65 -23.80 -27.84 -4.35
N PHE A 66 -24.76 -28.39 -3.66
CA PHE A 66 -24.73 -29.77 -3.17
C PHE A 66 -25.92 -30.55 -3.72
N THR A 67 -25.64 -31.74 -4.29
CA THR A 67 -26.64 -32.65 -4.79
C THR A 67 -26.61 -33.93 -3.95
N PRO A 68 -27.64 -34.22 -3.12
CA PRO A 68 -27.70 -35.42 -2.32
C PRO A 68 -27.71 -36.69 -3.19
N LYS A 69 -26.89 -37.69 -2.82
CA LYS A 69 -26.84 -39.00 -3.52
C LYS A 69 -27.89 -39.96 -3.02
N ARG A 70 -28.57 -39.66 -1.89
CA ARG A 70 -29.66 -40.45 -1.26
C ARG A 70 -30.59 -39.56 -0.47
N ASP A 71 -31.82 -40.04 -0.26
CA ASP A 71 -32.75 -39.39 0.63
C ASP A 71 -32.28 -39.44 2.08
N ASN A 72 -32.56 -38.37 2.84
CA ASN A 72 -32.27 -38.31 4.26
C ASN A 72 -33.37 -37.51 4.97
N GLN A 73 -34.28 -38.24 5.62
CA GLN A 73 -35.43 -37.64 6.33
C GLN A 73 -35.03 -36.74 7.46
N ARG A 74 -33.91 -37.02 8.16
CA ARG A 74 -33.42 -36.19 9.29
C ARG A 74 -32.96 -34.80 8.85
N THR A 75 -32.38 -34.69 7.64
CA THR A 75 -31.87 -33.43 7.10
C THR A 75 -32.77 -32.86 6.02
N GLY A 76 -33.86 -33.51 5.65
CA GLY A 76 -34.76 -33.12 4.59
C GLY A 76 -34.16 -33.25 3.17
N TYR A 77 -33.07 -34.00 3.01
CA TYR A 77 -32.43 -34.14 1.71
C TYR A 77 -33.21 -35.09 0.82
N VAL A 78 -33.46 -34.64 -0.41
CA VAL A 78 -34.08 -35.48 -1.47
C VAL A 78 -33.00 -35.78 -2.50
N LYS A 79 -32.88 -37.09 -2.86
CA LYS A 79 -31.91 -37.56 -3.86
C LYS A 79 -32.08 -36.80 -5.18
N GLY A 80 -30.95 -36.30 -5.69
CA GLY A 80 -30.90 -35.63 -6.99
C GLY A 80 -31.38 -34.16 -6.99
N VAL A 81 -31.96 -33.67 -5.88
CA VAL A 81 -32.39 -32.28 -5.77
C VAL A 81 -31.22 -31.44 -5.27
N SER A 82 -30.66 -30.62 -6.17
CA SER A 82 -29.54 -29.70 -5.86
C SER A 82 -30.02 -28.47 -5.07
N PHE A 83 -29.19 -28.06 -4.12
CA PHE A 83 -29.37 -26.78 -3.43
C PHE A 83 -28.04 -26.13 -3.10
N THR A 84 -28.04 -24.82 -2.95
CA THR A 84 -26.85 -24.07 -2.55
C THR A 84 -26.71 -24.06 -1.04
N ARG A 85 -25.59 -24.56 -0.53
CA ARG A 85 -25.25 -24.47 0.90
C ARG A 85 -24.94 -23.02 1.26
N LEU A 86 -25.40 -22.59 2.42
CA LEU A 86 -25.00 -21.32 3.00
C LEU A 86 -23.67 -21.49 3.76
N LYS A 87 -22.86 -20.45 3.73
CA LYS A 87 -21.63 -20.31 4.53
C LYS A 87 -21.73 -19.06 5.36
N ASP A 88 -21.19 -19.08 6.57
CA ASP A 88 -21.06 -17.89 7.40
C ASP A 88 -20.24 -16.83 6.66
N PHE A 89 -20.74 -15.62 6.69
CA PHE A 89 -20.06 -14.52 6.05
C PHE A 89 -18.77 -14.15 6.79
N ASN A 90 -17.67 -14.08 6.04
CA ASN A 90 -16.38 -13.60 6.51
C ASN A 90 -16.06 -12.23 5.88
N PRO A 91 -16.13 -11.11 6.65
CA PRO A 91 -15.85 -9.76 6.13
C PRO A 91 -14.42 -9.53 5.63
N GLN A 92 -13.47 -10.42 5.91
CA GLN A 92 -12.09 -10.35 5.42
C GLN A 92 -11.88 -11.15 4.12
N SER A 93 -12.86 -11.96 3.72
CA SER A 93 -12.76 -12.78 2.51
C SER A 93 -13.15 -11.96 1.28
N ARG A 94 -12.20 -11.74 0.38
CA ARG A 94 -12.45 -11.03 -0.89
C ARG A 94 -13.51 -11.72 -1.74
N ASP A 95 -13.57 -13.05 -1.73
CA ASP A 95 -14.61 -13.82 -2.44
C ASP A 95 -16.00 -13.55 -1.85
N HIS A 96 -16.12 -13.48 -0.52
CA HIS A 96 -17.39 -13.18 0.14
C HIS A 96 -17.82 -11.72 -0.09
N ILE A 97 -16.85 -10.78 -0.05
CA ILE A 97 -17.10 -9.37 -0.36
C ILE A 97 -17.60 -9.22 -1.80
N ALA A 98 -16.92 -9.86 -2.78
CA ALA A 98 -17.33 -9.85 -4.17
C ALA A 98 -18.76 -10.39 -4.34
N TRP A 99 -19.07 -11.51 -3.69
CA TRP A 99 -20.43 -12.09 -3.76
C TRP A 99 -21.48 -11.13 -3.22
N ILE A 100 -21.25 -10.46 -2.09
CA ILE A 100 -22.20 -9.48 -1.55
C ILE A 100 -22.37 -8.29 -2.49
N LEU A 101 -21.28 -7.73 -3.02
CA LEU A 101 -21.34 -6.59 -3.92
C LEU A 101 -22.09 -6.92 -5.22
N THR A 102 -21.87 -8.11 -5.79
CA THR A 102 -22.58 -8.55 -7.00
C THR A 102 -24.05 -8.88 -6.76
N THR A 103 -24.40 -9.40 -5.57
CA THR A 103 -25.77 -9.87 -5.28
C THR A 103 -26.64 -8.77 -4.70
N HIS A 104 -26.07 -7.84 -3.92
CA HIS A 104 -26.85 -6.84 -3.17
C HIS A 104 -26.61 -5.39 -3.60
N CYS A 105 -25.56 -5.13 -4.42
CA CYS A 105 -25.21 -3.78 -4.85
C CYS A 105 -25.17 -3.63 -6.38
N ASP A 106 -25.64 -4.63 -7.14
CA ASP A 106 -25.62 -4.66 -8.62
C ASP A 106 -24.25 -4.38 -9.23
N TRP A 107 -23.17 -4.59 -8.44
CA TRP A 107 -21.82 -4.36 -8.91
C TRP A 107 -21.36 -5.46 -9.85
N GLN A 108 -20.71 -5.07 -10.95
CA GLN A 108 -20.07 -5.99 -11.88
C GLN A 108 -18.55 -5.83 -11.83
N PRO A 109 -17.77 -6.93 -11.71
CA PRO A 109 -16.31 -6.85 -11.69
C PRO A 109 -15.75 -6.29 -13.01
N SER A 110 -14.98 -5.22 -12.94
CA SER A 110 -14.27 -4.64 -14.09
C SER A 110 -12.99 -5.40 -14.44
N SER A 111 -12.47 -6.22 -13.53
CA SER A 111 -11.26 -7.01 -13.70
C SER A 111 -11.31 -8.31 -12.90
N LEU A 112 -10.67 -9.35 -13.45
CA LEU A 112 -10.56 -10.65 -12.83
C LEU A 112 -9.09 -10.98 -12.54
N THR A 113 -8.86 -11.79 -11.50
CA THR A 113 -7.54 -12.37 -11.23
C THR A 113 -7.22 -13.47 -12.25
N ASN A 114 -5.96 -13.92 -12.30
CA ASN A 114 -5.54 -15.04 -13.16
C ASN A 114 -6.34 -16.33 -12.90
N SER A 115 -6.95 -16.46 -11.71
CA SER A 115 -7.82 -17.59 -11.34
C SER A 115 -9.31 -17.35 -11.65
N GLY A 116 -9.67 -16.28 -12.37
CA GLY A 116 -11.04 -15.96 -12.76
C GLY A 116 -11.92 -15.37 -11.66
N LYS A 117 -11.34 -14.98 -10.52
CA LYS A 117 -12.09 -14.34 -9.42
C LYS A 117 -12.10 -12.82 -9.59
N ALA A 118 -13.16 -12.17 -9.09
CA ALA A 118 -13.24 -10.72 -9.06
C ALA A 118 -12.07 -10.10 -8.27
N VAL A 119 -11.45 -9.06 -8.82
CA VAL A 119 -10.45 -8.28 -8.09
C VAL A 119 -11.18 -7.40 -7.07
N ILE A 120 -10.85 -7.57 -5.80
CA ILE A 120 -11.32 -6.74 -4.68
C ILE A 120 -10.09 -6.15 -4.00
N ASP A 121 -9.88 -4.86 -4.18
CA ASP A 121 -8.81 -4.09 -3.54
C ASP A 121 -9.33 -2.72 -3.07
N GLU A 122 -8.44 -1.93 -2.47
CA GLU A 122 -8.79 -0.61 -1.95
C GLU A 122 -9.29 0.34 -3.06
N THR A 123 -8.76 0.23 -4.27
CA THR A 123 -9.15 1.09 -5.41
C THR A 123 -10.55 0.75 -5.88
N VAL A 124 -10.84 -0.54 -6.09
CA VAL A 124 -12.15 -1.01 -6.52
C VAL A 124 -13.24 -0.62 -5.51
N LEU A 125 -12.99 -0.80 -4.20
CA LEU A 125 -13.98 -0.46 -3.18
C LEU A 125 -14.22 1.06 -3.07
N LYS A 126 -13.19 1.88 -3.29
CA LYS A 126 -13.32 3.34 -3.37
C LYS A 126 -14.09 3.79 -4.61
N ASP A 127 -13.82 3.15 -5.75
CA ASP A 127 -14.50 3.45 -7.02
C ASP A 127 -16.01 3.09 -6.95
N ILE A 128 -16.39 2.02 -6.25
CA ILE A 128 -17.80 1.66 -5.98
C ILE A 128 -18.48 2.72 -5.10
N GLY A 129 -17.82 3.20 -4.05
CA GLY A 129 -18.21 4.34 -3.22
C GLY A 129 -19.50 4.20 -2.42
N THR A 130 -20.18 3.04 -2.45
CA THR A 130 -21.38 2.80 -1.63
C THR A 130 -20.99 2.64 -0.16
N ASP A 131 -21.93 2.90 0.76
CA ASP A 131 -21.71 2.71 2.21
C ASP A 131 -21.19 1.30 2.53
N ILE A 132 -21.77 0.28 1.92
CA ILE A 132 -21.36 -1.11 2.10
C ILE A 132 -19.92 -1.33 1.61
N ALA A 133 -19.56 -0.81 0.44
CA ALA A 133 -18.22 -0.93 -0.11
C ALA A 133 -17.19 -0.21 0.77
N LEU A 134 -17.53 0.96 1.29
CA LEU A 134 -16.66 1.72 2.20
C LEU A 134 -16.45 1.00 3.55
N ARG A 135 -17.47 0.30 4.05
CA ARG A 135 -17.35 -0.54 5.25
C ARG A 135 -16.44 -1.75 5.01
N PHE A 136 -16.52 -2.38 3.85
CA PHE A 136 -15.55 -3.42 3.46
C PHE A 136 -14.14 -2.88 3.31
N LEU A 137 -13.99 -1.73 2.67
CA LEU A 137 -12.71 -1.04 2.58
C LEU A 137 -12.11 -0.84 3.97
N ARG A 138 -12.92 -0.35 4.91
CA ARG A 138 -12.46 -0.11 6.28
C ARG A 138 -11.98 -1.39 6.98
N VAL A 139 -12.68 -2.51 6.79
CA VAL A 139 -12.23 -3.82 7.32
C VAL A 139 -10.87 -4.22 6.73
N LEU A 140 -10.66 -4.05 5.43
CA LEU A 140 -9.39 -4.39 4.78
C LEU A 140 -8.25 -3.47 5.27
N GLU A 141 -8.51 -2.16 5.40
CA GLU A 141 -7.54 -1.20 5.95
C GLU A 141 -7.14 -1.56 7.39
N LEU A 142 -8.12 -1.78 8.27
CA LEU A 142 -7.87 -2.15 9.67
C LEU A 142 -7.11 -3.47 9.78
N THR A 143 -7.44 -4.45 8.96
CA THR A 143 -6.74 -5.73 8.91
C THR A 143 -5.27 -5.56 8.49
N LYS A 144 -5.01 -4.71 7.49
CA LYS A 144 -3.66 -4.37 7.03
C LYS A 144 -2.87 -3.63 8.12
N MET A 145 -3.49 -2.67 8.79
CA MET A 145 -2.89 -1.91 9.90
C MET A 145 -2.51 -2.82 11.08
N LEU A 146 -3.43 -3.69 11.51
CA LEU A 146 -3.14 -4.69 12.55
C LEU A 146 -2.08 -5.69 12.11
N GLY A 147 -2.04 -6.04 10.83
CA GLY A 147 -0.99 -6.86 10.24
C GLY A 147 0.40 -6.27 10.42
N MET A 148 0.54 -4.95 10.30
CA MET A 148 1.82 -4.25 10.51
C MET A 148 2.21 -4.19 11.99
N ILE A 149 1.24 -3.92 12.89
CA ILE A 149 1.53 -3.71 14.31
C ILE A 149 1.78 -5.04 15.04
N SER A 150 0.86 -6.02 14.91
CA SER A 150 0.84 -7.19 15.80
C SER A 150 0.67 -8.53 15.11
N HIS A 151 -0.13 -8.65 14.02
CA HIS A 151 -0.56 -9.94 13.51
C HIS A 151 0.38 -10.55 12.46
N GLY A 152 1.04 -9.73 11.63
CA GLY A 152 1.93 -10.21 10.57
C GLY A 152 3.16 -10.94 11.08
N VAL A 153 3.83 -11.71 10.22
CA VAL A 153 5.10 -12.39 10.56
C VAL A 153 6.16 -11.34 10.92
N ASN A 154 6.21 -10.24 10.18
CA ASN A 154 7.14 -9.12 10.41
C ASN A 154 6.44 -7.95 11.11
N ALA A 155 5.49 -8.24 12.01
CA ALA A 155 4.80 -7.21 12.78
C ALA A 155 5.76 -6.51 13.75
N TRP A 156 5.60 -5.22 13.90
CA TRP A 156 6.53 -4.38 14.66
C TRP A 156 6.68 -4.83 16.12
N GLN A 157 5.57 -5.18 16.80
CA GLN A 157 5.61 -5.68 18.18
C GLN A 157 6.31 -7.04 18.34
N LYS A 158 6.47 -7.81 17.25
CA LYS A 158 7.21 -9.08 17.25
C LYS A 158 8.70 -8.88 17.02
N LEU A 159 9.08 -7.76 16.43
CA LEU A 159 10.45 -7.45 16.01
C LEU A 159 11.13 -6.44 16.92
N VAL A 160 10.39 -5.80 17.83
CA VAL A 160 10.98 -4.87 18.79
C VAL A 160 11.90 -5.62 19.76
N THR A 161 13.10 -5.08 19.93
CA THR A 161 14.11 -5.63 20.84
C THR A 161 13.91 -5.14 22.25
N THR A 162 14.63 -5.72 23.22
CA THR A 162 14.65 -5.29 24.62
C THR A 162 15.15 -3.85 24.82
N SER A 163 15.84 -3.28 23.83
CA SER A 163 16.24 -1.87 23.80
C SER A 163 15.22 -0.95 23.13
N ASN A 164 13.99 -1.42 22.92
CA ASN A 164 12.92 -0.71 22.23
C ASN A 164 13.29 -0.28 20.80
N ARG A 165 14.00 -1.13 20.06
CA ARG A 165 14.40 -0.83 18.70
C ARG A 165 13.88 -1.87 17.72
N ILE A 166 13.54 -1.42 16.54
CA ILE A 166 13.21 -2.25 15.38
C ILE A 166 14.36 -2.09 14.39
N HIS A 167 14.98 -3.21 14.06
CA HIS A 167 16.02 -3.30 13.04
C HIS A 167 15.38 -3.74 11.73
N HIS A 168 15.69 -3.05 10.64
CA HIS A 168 15.20 -3.42 9.32
C HIS A 168 16.37 -3.51 8.35
N HIS A 169 16.29 -4.42 7.42
CA HIS A 169 17.28 -4.51 6.37
C HIS A 169 16.97 -3.54 5.24
N CYS A 170 17.96 -2.76 4.82
CA CYS A 170 17.88 -1.86 3.69
C CYS A 170 18.98 -2.17 2.67
N SER A 171 18.64 -2.25 1.39
CA SER A 171 19.60 -2.44 0.30
C SER A 171 19.21 -1.61 -0.92
N VAL A 172 20.19 -1.23 -1.74
CA VAL A 172 20.00 -0.51 -3.00
C VAL A 172 20.04 -1.45 -4.23
N GLY A 173 19.92 -2.76 -4.01
CA GLY A 173 19.99 -3.80 -5.05
C GLY A 173 18.76 -3.93 -5.96
N CYS A 174 17.84 -2.95 -5.98
CA CYS A 174 16.72 -2.94 -6.91
C CYS A 174 17.19 -2.57 -8.32
N ALA A 175 16.47 -3.06 -9.34
CA ALA A 175 16.73 -2.73 -10.75
C ALA A 175 16.74 -1.22 -11.05
N THR A 176 16.07 -0.42 -10.22
CA THR A 176 16.02 1.04 -10.33
C THR A 176 16.99 1.74 -9.39
N HIS A 177 17.88 1.02 -8.72
CA HIS A 177 18.81 1.52 -7.68
C HIS A 177 18.12 2.27 -6.53
N ARG A 178 16.80 2.07 -6.34
CA ARG A 178 16.09 2.57 -5.16
C ARG A 178 16.34 1.67 -3.97
N ALA A 179 16.29 2.25 -2.78
CA ALA A 179 16.36 1.49 -1.55
C ALA A 179 15.14 0.56 -1.40
N SER A 180 15.38 -0.70 -1.08
CA SER A 180 14.36 -1.68 -0.68
C SER A 180 14.49 -1.98 0.80
N HIS A 181 13.34 -2.11 1.46
CA HIS A 181 13.27 -2.37 2.90
C HIS A 181 12.57 -3.70 3.17
N ARG A 182 13.11 -4.48 4.11
CA ARG A 182 12.54 -5.77 4.51
C ARG A 182 12.80 -6.05 6.00
N ASN A 183 11.98 -6.88 6.58
CA ASN A 183 12.10 -7.44 7.92
C ASN A 183 12.24 -6.39 9.05
N PRO A 184 11.31 -5.45 9.20
CA PRO A 184 10.10 -5.16 8.43
C PRO A 184 10.33 -4.18 7.27
N ASN A 185 9.34 -4.03 6.37
CA ASN A 185 9.38 -2.98 5.36
C ASN A 185 8.93 -1.63 5.94
N LEU A 186 9.85 -0.84 6.46
CA LEU A 186 9.55 0.46 7.07
C LEU A 186 9.21 1.56 6.04
N SER A 187 9.48 1.34 4.74
CA SER A 187 9.04 2.30 3.71
C SER A 187 7.52 2.32 3.53
N GLN A 188 6.81 1.31 4.06
CA GLN A 188 5.35 1.19 4.01
C GLN A 188 4.63 1.67 5.27
N VAL A 189 5.33 2.32 6.20
CA VAL A 189 4.67 2.96 7.35
C VAL A 189 3.62 3.94 6.84
N PRO A 190 2.34 3.82 7.25
CA PRO A 190 1.28 4.70 6.78
C PRO A 190 1.59 6.17 7.03
N SER A 191 1.04 7.05 6.19
CA SER A 191 1.14 8.50 6.37
C SER A 191 0.34 9.03 7.58
N ASP A 192 -0.55 8.21 8.14
CA ASP A 192 -1.31 8.48 9.35
C ASP A 192 -0.35 8.72 10.52
N GLU A 193 -0.51 9.85 11.18
CA GLU A 193 0.35 10.32 12.26
C GLU A 193 0.42 9.33 13.42
N ARG A 194 -0.67 8.61 13.71
CA ARG A 194 -0.72 7.58 14.76
C ARG A 194 0.33 6.48 14.56
N PHE A 195 0.62 6.13 13.30
CA PHE A 195 1.64 5.13 12.95
C PHE A 195 3.05 5.71 12.94
N ARG A 196 3.19 6.93 12.40
CA ARG A 196 4.50 7.60 12.33
C ARG A 196 5.05 7.93 13.71
N ARG A 197 4.19 8.33 14.63
CA ARG A 197 4.58 8.62 16.04
C ARG A 197 5.13 7.41 16.80
N LEU A 198 4.86 6.20 16.33
CA LEU A 198 5.43 5.00 16.94
C LEU A 198 6.95 4.90 16.73
N PHE A 199 7.46 5.54 15.67
CA PHE A 199 8.89 5.62 15.39
C PHE A 199 9.40 7.00 15.82
N THR A 200 10.10 7.05 16.93
CA THR A 200 10.52 8.30 17.55
C THR A 200 12.02 8.32 17.84
N ALA A 201 12.52 9.43 18.32
CA ALA A 201 13.90 9.53 18.79
C ALA A 201 14.07 8.83 20.13
N SER A 202 15.27 8.29 20.38
CA SER A 202 15.63 7.79 21.72
C SER A 202 15.57 8.91 22.77
N PRO A 203 15.45 8.60 24.07
CA PRO A 203 15.53 9.61 25.13
C PRO A 203 16.75 10.53 24.95
N ASN A 204 16.53 11.82 25.13
CA ASN A 204 17.53 12.89 24.96
C ASN A 204 18.09 13.06 23.51
N MET A 205 17.42 12.49 22.54
CA MET A 205 17.75 12.64 21.11
C MET A 205 16.61 13.33 20.38
N VAL A 206 16.91 13.86 19.20
CA VAL A 206 15.91 14.40 18.26
C VAL A 206 15.99 13.64 16.95
N MET A 207 14.86 13.49 16.28
CA MET A 207 14.82 12.92 14.93
C MET A 207 15.01 14.07 13.92
N VAL A 208 16.01 13.91 13.06
CA VAL A 208 16.26 14.85 11.96
C VAL A 208 15.84 14.15 10.67
N GLY A 209 14.93 14.77 9.93
CA GLY A 209 14.50 14.33 8.59
C GLY A 209 14.99 15.31 7.53
N ALA A 210 15.45 14.77 6.40
CA ALA A 210 15.80 15.54 5.22
C ALA A 210 15.25 14.86 3.96
N ASP A 211 14.68 15.65 3.06
CA ASP A 211 14.14 15.18 1.77
C ASP A 211 14.58 16.12 0.65
N LEU A 212 14.92 15.55 -0.50
CA LEU A 212 15.30 16.30 -1.68
C LEU A 212 14.03 16.69 -2.45
N SER A 213 13.66 17.95 -2.36
CA SER A 213 12.46 18.49 -3.01
C SER A 213 12.46 18.22 -4.51
N GLY A 214 11.50 17.41 -4.99
CA GLY A 214 11.26 17.14 -6.41
C GLY A 214 12.47 16.53 -7.14
N ILE A 215 13.22 15.63 -6.50
CA ILE A 215 14.48 15.09 -7.05
C ILE A 215 14.31 14.52 -8.46
N GLU A 216 13.22 13.79 -8.74
CA GLU A 216 12.96 13.22 -10.06
C GLU A 216 12.80 14.31 -11.13
N LEU A 217 12.07 15.38 -10.82
CA LEU A 217 11.90 16.52 -11.75
C LEU A 217 13.19 17.30 -11.94
N ARG A 218 14.02 17.41 -10.90
CA ARG A 218 15.34 18.04 -11.01
C ARG A 218 16.29 17.25 -11.90
N MET A 219 16.26 15.91 -11.78
CA MET A 219 17.03 15.06 -12.68
C MET A 219 16.51 15.11 -14.11
N LEU A 220 15.18 15.13 -14.30
CA LEU A 220 14.59 15.35 -15.61
C LEU A 220 15.05 16.70 -16.22
N ALA A 221 14.99 17.76 -15.43
CA ALA A 221 15.43 19.10 -15.83
C ALA A 221 16.90 19.12 -16.29
N HIS A 222 17.77 18.41 -15.54
CA HIS A 222 19.19 18.27 -15.90
C HIS A 222 19.36 17.63 -17.30
N TYR A 223 18.62 16.54 -17.58
CA TYR A 223 18.71 15.89 -18.89
C TYR A 223 18.05 16.67 -20.01
N LEU A 224 16.98 17.42 -19.73
CA LEU A 224 16.28 18.26 -20.71
C LEU A 224 17.05 19.52 -21.08
N ALA A 225 17.90 20.03 -20.19
CA ALA A 225 18.62 21.29 -20.39
C ALA A 225 19.42 21.35 -21.71
N ARG A 226 19.90 20.20 -22.19
CA ARG A 226 20.57 20.11 -23.50
C ARG A 226 19.68 20.34 -24.71
N TYR A 227 18.34 20.23 -24.53
CA TYR A 227 17.35 20.36 -25.60
C TYR A 227 16.53 21.65 -25.49
N ASP A 228 16.32 22.17 -24.28
CA ASP A 228 15.46 23.32 -24.02
C ASP A 228 16.23 24.57 -23.51
N GLY A 229 17.58 24.48 -23.47
CA GLY A 229 18.44 25.55 -22.99
C GLY A 229 18.28 25.83 -21.49
N GLY A 230 17.75 24.87 -20.71
CA GLY A 230 17.56 25.02 -19.29
C GLY A 230 16.22 25.63 -18.86
N ARG A 231 15.31 25.88 -19.79
CA ARG A 231 14.02 26.50 -19.50
C ARG A 231 13.19 25.71 -18.46
N TYR A 232 13.14 24.41 -18.59
CA TYR A 232 12.41 23.57 -17.63
C TYR A 232 13.03 23.66 -16.22
N ALA A 233 14.37 23.69 -16.14
CA ALA A 233 15.08 23.87 -14.88
C ALA A 233 14.77 25.22 -14.23
N ASP A 234 14.74 26.29 -15.02
CA ASP A 234 14.43 27.64 -14.50
C ASP A 234 13.02 27.69 -13.92
N ILE A 235 12.02 27.18 -14.63
CA ILE A 235 10.63 27.11 -14.13
C ILE A 235 10.53 26.26 -12.85
N LEU A 236 11.25 25.12 -12.81
CA LEU A 236 11.23 24.23 -11.64
C LEU A 236 11.86 24.84 -10.40
N LEU A 237 12.91 25.65 -10.57
CA LEU A 237 13.66 26.26 -9.47
C LEU A 237 13.02 27.56 -8.97
N ASN A 238 12.44 28.35 -9.86
CA ASN A 238 11.99 29.72 -9.59
C ASN A 238 10.47 29.89 -9.68
N GLY A 239 9.74 28.87 -10.14
CA GLY A 239 8.29 28.88 -10.32
C GLY A 239 7.59 27.62 -9.83
N ASP A 240 6.40 27.35 -10.37
CA ASP A 240 5.62 26.14 -10.12
C ASP A 240 5.32 25.42 -11.45
N ILE A 241 6.18 24.48 -11.80
CA ILE A 241 6.06 23.71 -13.04
C ILE A 241 4.73 22.94 -13.15
N HIS A 242 4.17 22.54 -12.01
CA HIS A 242 2.88 21.85 -12.02
C HIS A 242 1.72 22.81 -12.32
N GLN A 243 1.80 24.03 -11.81
CA GLN A 243 0.79 25.06 -12.12
C GLN A 243 0.91 25.52 -13.58
N GLU A 244 2.12 25.76 -14.06
CA GLU A 244 2.32 26.16 -15.47
C GLU A 244 1.80 25.10 -16.45
N ASN A 245 2.04 23.82 -16.16
CA ASN A 245 1.51 22.73 -16.97
C ASN A 245 -0.02 22.57 -16.81
N ALA A 246 -0.57 22.84 -15.62
CA ALA A 246 -2.00 22.83 -15.36
C ALA A 246 -2.73 23.87 -16.22
N ASP A 247 -2.19 25.09 -16.27
CA ASP A 247 -2.74 26.20 -17.05
C ASP A 247 -2.70 25.89 -18.56
N LYS A 248 -1.64 25.22 -19.05
CA LYS A 248 -1.49 24.84 -20.45
C LYS A 248 -2.44 23.70 -20.87
N ILE A 249 -2.70 22.76 -19.97
CA ILE A 249 -3.49 21.55 -20.25
C ILE A 249 -4.97 21.75 -19.91
N GLY A 250 -5.29 22.69 -19.04
CA GLY A 250 -6.67 22.97 -18.59
C GLY A 250 -7.18 22.02 -17.52
N ILE A 251 -6.29 21.45 -16.69
CA ILE A 251 -6.65 20.57 -15.58
C ILE A 251 -6.06 21.07 -14.26
N SER A 252 -6.48 20.52 -13.13
CA SER A 252 -5.98 20.98 -11.83
C SER A 252 -4.49 20.66 -11.63
N ARG A 253 -3.80 21.51 -10.85
CA ARG A 253 -2.40 21.31 -10.45
C ARG A 253 -2.15 19.94 -9.83
N ARG A 254 -3.10 19.42 -9.02
CA ARG A 254 -3.01 18.11 -8.39
C ARG A 254 -3.01 16.99 -9.44
N GLN A 255 -3.85 17.12 -10.46
CA GLN A 255 -3.96 16.18 -11.56
C GLN A 255 -2.67 16.15 -12.39
N VAL A 256 -2.15 17.33 -12.75
CA VAL A 256 -0.88 17.44 -13.45
C VAL A 256 0.25 16.76 -12.70
N LYS A 257 0.33 16.98 -11.38
CA LYS A 257 1.34 16.30 -10.56
C LYS A 257 1.27 14.77 -10.72
N THR A 258 0.07 14.19 -10.62
CA THR A 258 -0.14 12.75 -10.76
C THR A 258 0.24 12.24 -12.15
N VAL A 259 -0.19 12.95 -13.20
CA VAL A 259 0.10 12.57 -14.59
C VAL A 259 1.58 12.70 -14.91
N THR A 260 2.24 13.77 -14.46
CA THR A 260 3.68 13.98 -14.67
C THR A 260 4.51 12.84 -14.08
N TYR A 261 4.23 12.45 -12.85
CA TYR A 261 4.95 11.31 -12.25
C TYR A 261 4.60 9.98 -12.92
N ALA A 262 3.33 9.75 -13.27
CA ALA A 262 2.95 8.55 -14.01
C ALA A 262 3.71 8.46 -15.35
N PHE A 263 3.84 9.57 -16.07
CA PHE A 263 4.61 9.66 -17.31
C PHE A 263 6.09 9.36 -17.08
N LEU A 264 6.73 9.98 -16.09
CA LEU A 264 8.13 9.76 -15.74
C LEU A 264 8.43 8.28 -15.43
N TYR A 265 7.48 7.61 -14.80
CA TYR A 265 7.60 6.17 -14.48
C TYR A 265 7.15 5.24 -15.62
N GLY A 266 7.00 5.77 -16.85
CA GLY A 266 6.73 4.98 -18.03
C GLY A 266 5.30 4.47 -18.14
N ALA A 267 4.31 5.18 -17.59
CA ALA A 267 2.92 4.84 -17.79
C ALA A 267 2.56 4.93 -19.28
N GLY A 268 2.00 3.84 -19.82
CA GLY A 268 1.52 3.81 -21.21
C GLY A 268 0.29 4.70 -21.43
N ASN A 269 0.00 5.02 -22.70
CA ASN A 269 -1.05 5.96 -23.11
C ASN A 269 -2.44 5.65 -22.48
N ILE A 270 -2.82 4.37 -22.40
CA ILE A 270 -4.10 3.95 -21.79
C ILE A 270 -4.17 4.35 -20.31
N LYS A 271 -3.08 4.15 -19.56
CA LYS A 271 -3.03 4.51 -18.12
C LYS A 271 -3.03 6.03 -17.94
N LEU A 272 -2.33 6.75 -18.79
CA LEU A 272 -2.34 8.22 -18.78
C LEU A 272 -3.74 8.75 -19.11
N GLY A 273 -4.38 8.26 -20.21
CA GLY A 273 -5.74 8.62 -20.59
C GLY A 273 -6.74 8.39 -19.45
N ARG A 274 -6.76 7.20 -18.85
CA ARG A 274 -7.62 6.90 -17.70
C ARG A 274 -7.36 7.81 -16.48
N SER A 275 -6.15 8.33 -16.33
CA SER A 275 -5.85 9.30 -15.29
C SER A 275 -6.50 10.66 -15.57
N PHE A 276 -6.69 11.02 -16.82
CA PHE A 276 -7.46 12.21 -17.22
C PHE A 276 -8.97 11.96 -17.10
N ASP A 277 -9.49 10.82 -17.58
CA ASP A 277 -10.94 10.51 -17.57
C ASP A 277 -11.52 10.39 -16.15
N LYS A 278 -10.77 9.87 -15.19
CA LYS A 278 -11.17 9.83 -13.77
C LYS A 278 -11.22 11.19 -13.09
N LEU A 279 -10.82 12.21 -13.81
CA LEU A 279 -10.56 13.54 -13.29
C LEU A 279 -11.45 14.60 -13.96
N LEU A 280 -12.18 14.22 -15.00
CA LEU A 280 -13.30 14.94 -15.61
C LEU A 280 -14.63 14.48 -15.02
#